data_e385e4300db1e53aef63b5512c6e09cf
#
_entry.id   e385e4300db1e53aef63b5512c6e09cf
#
_cell.length_a   1.000
_cell.length_b   1.000
_cell.length_c   1.000
_cell.angle_alpha   90.00
_cell.angle_beta   90.00
_cell.angle_gamma   90.00
#
_symmetry.space_group_name_H-M   'P 1'
#
loop_
_entity.id
_entity.type
_entity.pdbx_description
1 polymer ?
#
loop_
_entity_poly.entity_id
_entity_poly.type
_entity_poly.pdbx_seq_one_letter_code
_entity_poly.pdbx_strand_id
1 'polypeptide(L)'
;MSRIDVLRGERGGVRHHKPHPYSCGARGPGRADPGRPSHVEYDIAACRAVRDAVGPDMELSFDPWGTYRNYEDAVWVGRRLQELDFVWYEHPMNEYQVAAYEKLSAELEIPILSPEIAAGSLYTRAEWIRRGASDMSRIDVLRGGVTGCLKTAALCEAFGVRLEIHMAGFGNLQVLGATSEDTCRYYERGLLAPGVDYETPEPYLKELCDPLDPDGCVRVPQHPGMGYRIDWDYVDEHRIDEDSDPS
;
A
#
# COMPACT_ATOMS: atom_id res chain seq x y z
N MET A 1 -6.86 -24.38 2.00
CA MET A 1 -6.99 -23.40 3.09
C MET A 1 -5.91 -22.38 2.78
N SER A 2 -6.29 -21.25 2.16
CA SER A 2 -5.32 -20.25 1.73
C SER A 2 -4.82 -19.49 2.96
N ARG A 3 -3.54 -19.59 3.24
CA ARG A 3 -2.84 -18.85 4.29
C ARG A 3 -2.08 -17.73 3.61
N ILE A 4 -2.31 -16.50 4.05
CA ILE A 4 -1.61 -15.34 3.55
C ILE A 4 -0.60 -14.95 4.61
N ASP A 5 0.68 -15.01 4.24
CA ASP A 5 1.74 -14.58 5.13
C ASP A 5 1.83 -13.06 5.13
N VAL A 6 1.54 -12.46 6.29
CA VAL A 6 1.92 -11.08 6.56
C VAL A 6 3.42 -11.14 6.85
N LEU A 7 4.17 -10.79 5.86
CA LEU A 7 5.63 -10.72 5.77
C LEU A 7 6.42 -11.19 6.99
N ARG A 8 7.02 -12.37 6.87
CA ARG A 8 7.78 -12.99 7.94
C ARG A 8 9.26 -13.16 7.65
N GLY A 9 10.08 -12.86 8.67
CA GLY A 9 11.40 -13.43 8.86
C GLY A 9 11.32 -14.82 9.52
N GLU A 10 12.29 -15.68 9.25
CA GLU A 10 12.42 -17.02 9.82
C GLU A 10 12.45 -17.08 11.37
N ARG A 11 12.35 -15.94 12.05
CA ARG A 11 12.31 -15.78 13.51
C ARG A 11 11.26 -14.75 13.96
N GLY A 12 10.01 -14.92 13.55
CA GLY A 12 8.88 -14.33 14.27
C GLY A 12 8.69 -12.81 14.21
N GLY A 13 9.23 -12.11 13.21
CA GLY A 13 9.08 -10.66 13.02
C GLY A 13 8.38 -10.29 11.72
N VAL A 14 7.69 -9.16 11.70
CA VAL A 14 7.18 -8.53 10.48
C VAL A 14 8.37 -8.20 9.59
N ARG A 15 8.39 -8.70 8.36
CA ARG A 15 9.51 -8.49 7.41
C ARG A 15 9.39 -7.23 6.58
N HIS A 16 8.22 -6.63 6.52
CA HIS A 16 7.96 -5.46 5.69
C HIS A 16 7.58 -4.25 6.53
N HIS A 17 8.26 -3.15 6.32
CA HIS A 17 7.91 -1.85 6.89
C HIS A 17 7.89 -0.81 5.77
N LYS A 18 6.81 -0.03 5.75
CA LYS A 18 6.59 1.06 4.82
C LYS A 18 6.70 2.37 5.61
N PRO A 19 7.86 3.03 5.63
CA PRO A 19 7.94 4.35 6.24
C PRO A 19 7.13 5.34 5.41
N HIS A 20 6.19 6.00 6.08
CA HIS A 20 5.36 7.04 5.51
C HIS A 20 5.90 8.42 5.93
N PRO A 21 6.19 9.34 5.01
CA PRO A 21 6.72 10.66 5.37
C PRO A 21 5.74 11.49 6.20
N TYR A 22 4.44 11.15 6.17
CA TYR A 22 3.42 11.82 6.98
C TYR A 22 3.45 11.49 8.47
N SER A 23 4.10 10.41 8.89
CA SER A 23 4.31 10.13 10.31
C SER A 23 5.23 11.15 11.00
N CYS A 24 5.89 12.00 10.24
CA CYS A 24 6.80 13.05 10.71
C CYS A 24 6.20 14.46 10.71
N GLY A 25 4.89 14.61 10.91
CA GLY A 25 4.22 15.90 11.10
C GLY A 25 4.10 16.71 9.81
N ALA A 26 2.87 16.96 9.40
CA ALA A 26 2.51 17.74 8.24
C ALA A 26 3.34 19.03 8.13
N ARG A 27 4.18 19.13 7.12
CA ARG A 27 4.77 20.40 6.71
C ARG A 27 3.94 20.96 5.57
N GLY A 28 3.20 22.01 5.89
CA GLY A 28 2.71 22.92 4.87
C GLY A 28 3.89 23.47 4.04
N PRO A 29 3.64 24.16 2.89
CA PRO A 29 4.68 24.73 2.05
C PRO A 29 5.43 25.84 2.81
N GLY A 30 6.32 25.45 3.70
CA GLY A 30 7.18 26.33 4.47
C GLY A 30 8.47 26.59 3.71
N ARG A 31 8.91 27.82 3.69
CA ARG A 31 10.24 28.26 3.23
C ARG A 31 11.30 27.28 3.72
N ALA A 32 12.16 26.83 2.80
CA ALA A 32 13.35 26.07 3.16
C ALA A 32 14.14 26.81 4.25
N ASP A 33 14.27 26.16 5.41
CA ASP A 33 15.15 26.64 6.46
C ASP A 33 16.58 26.34 6.01
N PRO A 34 17.47 27.34 5.86
CA PRO A 34 18.82 27.13 5.35
C PRO A 34 19.68 26.14 6.16
N GLY A 35 19.26 25.78 7.36
CA GLY A 35 19.94 24.83 8.24
C GLY A 35 19.32 23.42 8.27
N ARG A 36 18.25 23.15 7.49
CA ARG A 36 17.61 21.83 7.43
C ARG A 36 17.99 21.10 6.14
N PRO A 37 18.19 19.75 6.21
CA PRO A 37 18.32 18.93 5.01
C PRO A 37 17.16 19.18 4.05
N SER A 38 17.41 19.03 2.76
CA SER A 38 16.33 19.02 1.76
C SER A 38 15.32 17.92 2.11
N HIS A 39 14.10 18.05 1.64
CA HIS A 39 13.03 17.08 1.85
C HIS A 39 13.50 15.66 1.48
N VAL A 40 14.13 15.47 0.34
CA VAL A 40 14.65 14.17 -0.14
C VAL A 40 15.78 13.62 0.73
N GLU A 41 16.68 14.47 1.22
CA GLU A 41 17.76 14.06 2.12
C GLU A 41 17.22 13.59 3.48
N TYR A 42 16.17 14.24 3.98
CA TYR A 42 15.50 13.84 5.21
C TYR A 42 14.82 12.46 5.06
N ASP A 43 14.12 12.24 3.94
CA ASP A 43 13.46 10.96 3.67
C ASP A 43 14.49 9.82 3.60
N ILE A 44 15.61 10.03 2.91
CA ILE A 44 16.67 9.02 2.83
C ILE A 44 17.39 8.81 4.18
N ALA A 45 17.57 9.86 4.98
CA ALA A 45 18.10 9.69 6.32
C ALA A 45 17.18 8.83 7.21
N ALA A 46 15.86 9.02 7.08
CA ALA A 46 14.87 8.17 7.76
C ALA A 46 14.91 6.73 7.25
N CYS A 47 14.94 6.51 5.93
CA CYS A 47 15.05 5.17 5.34
C CYS A 47 16.32 4.44 5.80
N ARG A 48 17.45 5.13 5.85
CA ARG A 48 18.72 4.59 6.36
C ARG A 48 18.61 4.21 7.83
N ALA A 49 18.06 5.08 8.66
CA ALA A 49 17.87 4.79 10.09
C ALA A 49 16.97 3.57 10.33
N VAL A 50 15.93 3.39 9.51
CA VAL A 50 15.08 2.18 9.57
C VAL A 50 15.89 0.95 9.16
N ARG A 51 16.60 0.99 8.03
CA ARG A 51 17.44 -0.13 7.57
C ARG A 51 18.49 -0.52 8.62
N ASP A 52 19.17 0.46 9.22
CA ASP A 52 20.17 0.22 10.27
C ASP A 52 19.55 -0.41 11.52
N ALA A 53 18.31 -0.05 11.84
CA ALA A 53 17.60 -0.56 13.02
C ALA A 53 17.09 -1.99 12.85
N VAL A 54 16.60 -2.36 11.65
CA VAL A 54 15.96 -3.67 11.40
C VAL A 54 16.91 -4.71 10.78
N GLY A 55 18.06 -4.28 10.30
CA GLY A 55 19.04 -5.16 9.66
C GLY A 55 18.70 -5.53 8.21
N PRO A 56 19.54 -6.38 7.56
CA PRO A 56 19.40 -6.68 6.14
C PRO A 56 18.27 -7.64 5.79
N ASP A 57 17.77 -8.41 6.75
CA ASP A 57 16.78 -9.47 6.49
C ASP A 57 15.34 -8.96 6.38
N MET A 58 15.10 -7.69 6.77
CA MET A 58 13.80 -7.07 6.67
C MET A 58 13.59 -6.53 5.25
N GLU A 59 12.53 -6.97 4.58
CA GLU A 59 12.09 -6.35 3.33
C GLU A 59 11.47 -4.97 3.63
N LEU A 60 11.99 -3.93 3.01
CA LEU A 60 11.54 -2.55 3.19
C LEU A 60 11.03 -1.99 1.87
N SER A 61 9.94 -1.27 1.92
CA SER A 61 9.47 -0.42 0.83
C SER A 61 9.33 1.02 1.30
N PHE A 62 9.33 1.96 0.35
CA PHE A 62 9.16 3.37 0.67
C PHE A 62 8.04 3.98 -0.15
N ASP A 63 7.12 4.66 0.54
CA ASP A 63 5.98 5.35 -0.04
C ASP A 63 5.98 6.83 0.37
N PRO A 64 6.46 7.72 -0.48
CA PRO A 64 6.37 9.16 -0.26
C PRO A 64 5.00 9.74 -0.62
N TRP A 65 4.05 8.94 -1.06
CA TRP A 65 2.67 9.31 -1.38
C TRP A 65 2.55 10.51 -2.33
N GLY A 66 3.26 10.45 -3.46
CA GLY A 66 3.20 11.46 -4.51
C GLY A 66 3.81 12.82 -4.15
N THR A 67 4.67 12.88 -3.13
CA THR A 67 5.17 14.17 -2.61
C THR A 67 6.28 14.80 -3.44
N TYR A 68 6.99 14.02 -4.26
CA TYR A 68 8.02 14.58 -5.13
C TYR A 68 7.40 15.26 -6.34
N ARG A 69 7.72 16.54 -6.50
CA ARG A 69 7.10 17.38 -7.53
C ARG A 69 7.85 17.40 -8.86
N ASN A 70 9.06 16.89 -8.87
CA ASN A 70 9.91 16.83 -10.05
C ASN A 70 10.57 15.44 -10.18
N TYR A 71 10.98 15.14 -11.40
CA TYR A 71 11.57 13.86 -11.77
C TYR A 71 12.94 13.65 -11.11
N GLU A 72 13.74 14.72 -10.99
CA GLU A 72 15.09 14.66 -10.45
C GLU A 72 15.11 14.20 -8.99
N ASP A 73 14.19 14.72 -8.17
CA ASP A 73 14.02 14.30 -6.78
C ASP A 73 13.63 12.83 -6.69
N ALA A 74 12.66 12.40 -7.51
CA ALA A 74 12.19 11.01 -7.52
C ALA A 74 13.32 10.04 -7.91
N VAL A 75 14.10 10.34 -8.96
CA VAL A 75 15.26 9.55 -9.37
C VAL A 75 16.33 9.53 -8.28
N TRP A 76 16.63 10.70 -7.72
CA TRP A 76 17.64 10.80 -6.66
C TRP A 76 17.31 9.93 -5.47
N VAL A 77 16.05 9.94 -5.03
CA VAL A 77 15.57 9.08 -3.92
C VAL A 77 15.60 7.62 -4.34
N GLY A 78 15.06 7.26 -5.50
CA GLY A 78 15.02 5.88 -5.97
C GLY A 78 16.39 5.21 -6.01
N ARG A 79 17.43 5.92 -6.49
CA ARG A 79 18.80 5.42 -6.48
C ARG A 79 19.34 5.13 -5.08
N ARG A 80 18.97 5.94 -4.07
CA ARG A 80 19.37 5.72 -2.67
C ARG A 80 18.62 4.57 -2.03
N LEU A 81 17.35 4.38 -2.41
CA LEU A 81 16.57 3.22 -1.97
C LEU A 81 17.17 1.91 -2.50
N GLN A 82 17.69 1.90 -3.74
CA GLN A 82 18.45 0.76 -4.29
C GLN A 82 19.71 0.47 -3.46
N GLU A 83 20.48 1.52 -3.10
CA GLU A 83 21.67 1.38 -2.25
C GLU A 83 21.35 0.84 -0.85
N LEU A 84 20.10 1.04 -0.37
CA LEU A 84 19.60 0.57 0.92
C LEU A 84 18.84 -0.76 0.83
N ASP A 85 18.84 -1.40 -0.34
CA ASP A 85 18.17 -2.69 -0.59
C ASP A 85 16.67 -2.66 -0.24
N PHE A 86 15.95 -1.64 -0.72
CA PHE A 86 14.50 -1.56 -0.66
C PHE A 86 13.88 -2.37 -1.79
N VAL A 87 12.77 -3.07 -1.52
CA VAL A 87 12.18 -4.04 -2.46
C VAL A 87 11.26 -3.39 -3.49
N TRP A 88 10.67 -2.23 -3.20
CA TRP A 88 9.99 -1.37 -4.16
C TRP A 88 9.88 0.08 -3.69
N TYR A 89 9.63 0.95 -4.64
CA TYR A 89 9.41 2.38 -4.46
C TYR A 89 7.99 2.72 -4.91
N GLU A 90 7.14 3.08 -3.97
CA GLU A 90 5.72 3.26 -4.19
C GLU A 90 5.38 4.73 -4.38
N HIS A 91 4.51 5.02 -5.35
CA HIS A 91 3.84 6.30 -5.56
C HIS A 91 4.75 7.54 -5.33
N PRO A 92 5.92 7.62 -6.00
CA PRO A 92 6.88 8.70 -5.73
C PRO A 92 6.40 10.10 -6.15
N MET A 93 5.64 10.20 -7.25
CA MET A 93 5.22 11.46 -7.86
C MET A 93 3.71 11.47 -8.10
N ASN A 94 3.19 12.60 -8.57
CA ASN A 94 1.83 12.70 -9.04
C ASN A 94 1.57 11.72 -10.21
N GLU A 95 0.64 10.80 -10.03
CA GLU A 95 0.33 9.72 -10.99
C GLU A 95 -0.26 10.19 -12.32
N TYR A 96 -0.68 11.44 -12.44
CA TYR A 96 -1.05 12.01 -13.74
C TYR A 96 0.17 12.34 -14.62
N GLN A 97 1.38 12.28 -14.07
CA GLN A 97 2.64 12.48 -14.79
C GLN A 97 3.17 11.16 -15.39
N VAL A 98 2.34 10.43 -16.12
CA VAL A 98 2.63 9.07 -16.62
C VAL A 98 3.95 9.02 -17.41
N ALA A 99 4.24 10.04 -18.24
CA ALA A 99 5.50 10.09 -19.00
C ALA A 99 6.75 10.21 -18.10
N ALA A 100 6.63 10.80 -16.91
CA ALA A 100 7.72 10.82 -15.93
C ALA A 100 7.90 9.44 -15.27
N TYR A 101 6.82 8.74 -15.02
CA TYR A 101 6.85 7.36 -14.51
C TYR A 101 7.47 6.38 -15.53
N GLU A 102 7.17 6.50 -16.83
CA GLU A 102 7.83 5.71 -17.89
C GLU A 102 9.36 5.85 -17.84
N LYS A 103 9.83 7.08 -17.65
CA LYS A 103 11.27 7.33 -17.52
C LYS A 103 11.82 6.77 -16.21
N LEU A 104 11.07 6.91 -15.12
CA LEU A 104 11.49 6.48 -13.80
C LEU A 104 11.68 4.95 -13.76
N SER A 105 10.70 4.18 -14.23
CA SER A 105 10.78 2.72 -14.33
C SER A 105 11.87 2.25 -15.28
N ALA A 106 12.13 3.00 -16.35
CA ALA A 106 13.21 2.67 -17.28
C ALA A 106 14.62 2.98 -16.73
N GLU A 107 14.74 3.90 -15.77
CA GLU A 107 16.03 4.36 -15.23
C GLU A 107 16.43 3.67 -13.94
N LEU A 108 15.46 3.27 -13.12
CA LEU A 108 15.71 2.66 -11.82
C LEU A 108 15.64 1.13 -11.90
N GLU A 109 16.47 0.46 -11.11
CA GLU A 109 16.43 -1.00 -10.93
C GLU A 109 15.43 -1.42 -9.84
N ILE A 110 15.15 -0.54 -8.86
CA ILE A 110 14.13 -0.78 -7.86
C ILE A 110 12.74 -0.73 -8.50
N PRO A 111 11.89 -1.75 -8.31
CA PRO A 111 10.55 -1.76 -8.86
C PRO A 111 9.71 -0.56 -8.42
N ILE A 112 9.00 0.06 -9.36
CA ILE A 112 8.05 1.14 -9.11
C ILE A 112 6.67 0.55 -8.95
N LEU A 113 6.04 0.77 -7.79
CA LEU A 113 4.68 0.36 -7.47
C LEU A 113 3.73 1.54 -7.66
N SER A 114 2.93 1.52 -8.73
CA SER A 114 1.93 2.52 -9.12
C SER A 114 1.03 1.95 -10.24
N PRO A 115 -0.12 2.56 -10.59
CA PRO A 115 -0.74 3.69 -9.91
C PRO A 115 -1.58 3.25 -8.72
N GLU A 116 -1.67 4.10 -7.71
CA GLU A 116 -2.51 3.89 -6.52
C GLU A 116 -3.83 4.67 -6.62
N ILE A 117 -3.72 6.01 -6.76
CA ILE A 117 -4.87 6.93 -6.68
C ILE A 117 -5.42 7.34 -8.05
N ALA A 118 -4.70 7.10 -9.14
CA ALA A 118 -5.17 7.46 -10.47
C ALA A 118 -6.52 6.80 -10.77
N ALA A 119 -7.48 7.62 -11.17
CA ALA A 119 -8.83 7.17 -11.52
C ALA A 119 -8.82 6.20 -12.72
N GLY A 120 -9.95 5.51 -12.96
CA GLY A 120 -10.13 4.64 -14.12
C GLY A 120 -9.88 3.15 -13.86
N SER A 121 -9.59 2.76 -12.63
CA SER A 121 -9.50 1.36 -12.19
C SER A 121 -8.74 0.47 -13.20
N LEU A 122 -9.34 -0.61 -13.72
CA LEU A 122 -8.76 -1.54 -14.67
C LEU A 122 -8.15 -0.84 -15.92
N TYR A 123 -8.84 0.14 -16.49
CA TYR A 123 -8.40 0.77 -17.75
C TYR A 123 -7.12 1.60 -17.56
N THR A 124 -7.01 2.31 -16.45
CA THR A 124 -5.80 3.05 -16.10
C THR A 124 -4.64 2.09 -15.88
N ARG A 125 -4.84 1.01 -15.13
CA ARG A 125 -3.78 -0.01 -14.88
C ARG A 125 -3.34 -0.67 -16.18
N ALA A 126 -4.27 -1.00 -17.07
CA ALA A 126 -3.95 -1.56 -18.38
C ALA A 126 -3.07 -0.61 -19.22
N GLU A 127 -3.39 0.69 -19.21
CA GLU A 127 -2.61 1.69 -19.93
C GLU A 127 -1.20 1.87 -19.32
N TRP A 128 -1.09 1.88 -17.98
CA TRP A 128 0.19 1.96 -17.29
C TRP A 128 1.08 0.76 -17.61
N ILE A 129 0.53 -0.46 -17.53
CA ILE A 129 1.25 -1.70 -17.89
C ILE A 129 1.70 -1.65 -19.34
N ARG A 130 0.80 -1.29 -20.27
CA ARG A 130 1.11 -1.20 -21.71
C ARG A 130 2.25 -0.22 -22.00
N ARG A 131 2.35 0.85 -21.23
CA ARG A 131 3.36 1.90 -21.38
C ARG A 131 4.67 1.59 -20.66
N GLY A 132 4.70 0.59 -19.79
CA GLY A 132 5.84 0.35 -18.91
C GLY A 132 6.06 1.51 -17.92
N ALA A 133 4.96 2.14 -17.48
CA ALA A 133 5.03 3.27 -16.57
C ALA A 133 5.21 2.85 -15.10
N SER A 134 5.10 1.57 -14.81
CA SER A 134 5.40 0.98 -13.50
C SER A 134 5.76 -0.50 -13.68
N ASP A 135 6.53 -1.02 -12.74
CA ASP A 135 6.94 -2.43 -12.70
C ASP A 135 5.95 -3.29 -11.93
N MET A 136 5.21 -2.66 -11.05
CA MET A 136 4.17 -3.28 -10.23
C MET A 136 2.91 -2.40 -10.23
N SER A 137 1.74 -3.03 -10.11
CA SER A 137 0.46 -2.33 -10.07
C SER A 137 -0.10 -2.28 -8.65
N ARG A 138 -0.92 -1.27 -8.37
CA ARG A 138 -1.60 -1.09 -7.08
C ARG A 138 -3.12 -1.15 -7.28
N ILE A 139 -3.82 -1.91 -6.46
CA ILE A 139 -5.28 -2.01 -6.47
C ILE A 139 -5.87 -1.82 -5.08
N ASP A 140 -7.14 -1.43 -5.03
CA ASP A 140 -7.90 -1.24 -3.80
C ASP A 140 -9.38 -1.47 -4.07
N VAL A 141 -10.02 -2.29 -3.27
CA VAL A 141 -11.48 -2.56 -3.38
C VAL A 141 -12.30 -1.31 -3.16
N LEU A 142 -11.85 -0.37 -2.32
CA LEU A 142 -12.52 0.92 -2.13
C LEU A 142 -12.52 1.79 -3.40
N ARG A 143 -11.58 1.59 -4.31
CA ARG A 143 -11.45 2.36 -5.57
C ARG A 143 -11.98 1.63 -6.79
N GLY A 144 -11.78 0.33 -6.85
CA GLY A 144 -12.10 -0.49 -8.03
C GLY A 144 -13.27 -1.46 -7.84
N GLY A 145 -13.73 -1.64 -6.61
CA GLY A 145 -14.61 -2.74 -6.24
C GLY A 145 -13.94 -4.10 -6.38
N VAL A 146 -14.53 -5.13 -5.82
CA VAL A 146 -14.01 -6.52 -5.90
C VAL A 146 -13.84 -6.95 -7.35
N THR A 147 -14.85 -6.73 -8.20
CA THR A 147 -14.80 -7.12 -9.61
C THR A 147 -13.68 -6.43 -10.38
N GLY A 148 -13.48 -5.14 -10.15
CA GLY A 148 -12.40 -4.37 -10.80
C GLY A 148 -11.03 -4.85 -10.36
N CYS A 149 -10.86 -5.13 -9.08
CA CYS A 149 -9.60 -5.66 -8.53
C CYS A 149 -9.27 -7.05 -9.09
N LEU A 150 -10.22 -7.98 -9.14
CA LEU A 150 -10.00 -9.32 -9.71
C LEU A 150 -9.66 -9.26 -11.20
N LYS A 151 -10.30 -8.37 -11.97
CA LYS A 151 -9.96 -8.17 -13.39
C LYS A 151 -8.55 -7.58 -13.56
N THR A 152 -8.16 -6.66 -12.67
CA THR A 152 -6.80 -6.10 -12.69
C THR A 152 -5.76 -7.15 -12.28
N ALA A 153 -6.07 -7.99 -11.31
CA ALA A 153 -5.20 -9.11 -10.93
C ALA A 153 -4.95 -10.07 -12.10
N ALA A 154 -6.02 -10.48 -12.80
CA ALA A 154 -5.91 -11.32 -13.98
C ALA A 154 -5.14 -10.65 -15.13
N LEU A 155 -5.28 -9.32 -15.29
CA LEU A 155 -4.49 -8.55 -16.25
C LEU A 155 -3.01 -8.57 -15.87
N CYS A 156 -2.66 -8.30 -14.62
CA CYS A 156 -1.30 -8.31 -14.13
C CYS A 156 -0.65 -9.70 -14.31
N GLU A 157 -1.37 -10.76 -13.97
CA GLU A 157 -0.94 -12.15 -14.19
C GLU A 157 -0.64 -12.42 -15.66
N ALA A 158 -1.53 -12.00 -16.58
CA ALA A 158 -1.38 -12.20 -18.01
C ALA A 158 -0.16 -11.45 -18.61
N PHE A 159 0.25 -10.36 -18.00
CA PHE A 159 1.42 -9.56 -18.43
C PHE A 159 2.69 -9.88 -17.61
N GLY A 160 2.64 -10.78 -16.63
CA GLY A 160 3.75 -11.07 -15.74
C GLY A 160 4.14 -9.88 -14.86
N VAL A 161 3.19 -9.00 -14.55
CA VAL A 161 3.35 -7.83 -13.68
C VAL A 161 2.85 -8.18 -12.29
N ARG A 162 3.66 -7.93 -11.26
CA ARG A 162 3.20 -8.06 -9.88
C ARG A 162 2.23 -6.94 -9.52
N LEU A 163 1.39 -7.20 -8.55
CA LEU A 163 0.55 -6.19 -7.93
C LEU A 163 0.58 -6.31 -6.42
N GLU A 164 0.28 -5.22 -5.74
CA GLU A 164 0.02 -5.24 -4.30
C GLU A 164 -1.30 -4.53 -4.01
N ILE A 165 -1.98 -4.98 -2.96
CA ILE A 165 -3.26 -4.39 -2.54
C ILE A 165 -2.99 -3.26 -1.56
N HIS A 166 -3.61 -2.10 -1.82
CA HIS A 166 -3.54 -0.95 -0.94
C HIS A 166 -4.45 -1.14 0.26
N MET A 167 -3.89 -0.98 1.45
CA MET A 167 -4.56 -1.02 2.75
C MET A 167 -5.21 -2.36 3.11
N ALA A 168 -5.46 -2.50 4.40
CA ALA A 168 -6.27 -3.56 4.99
C ALA A 168 -7.77 -3.28 4.82
N GLY A 169 -8.58 -4.27 5.11
CA GLY A 169 -10.01 -4.11 5.29
C GLY A 169 -10.88 -4.72 4.21
N PHE A 170 -12.12 -4.26 4.19
CA PHE A 170 -13.22 -4.86 3.46
C PHE A 170 -12.92 -5.21 2.01
N GLY A 171 -12.89 -6.50 1.73
CA GLY A 171 -12.74 -7.05 0.40
C GLY A 171 -11.31 -7.18 -0.08
N ASN A 172 -10.37 -6.40 0.41
CA ASN A 172 -8.97 -6.49 0.01
C ASN A 172 -8.36 -7.86 0.35
N LEU A 173 -8.62 -8.35 1.56
CA LEU A 173 -8.17 -9.68 1.98
C LEU A 173 -8.81 -10.82 1.14
N GLN A 174 -10.08 -10.66 0.73
CA GLN A 174 -10.75 -11.63 -0.15
C GLN A 174 -10.16 -11.62 -1.56
N VAL A 175 -9.86 -10.45 -2.10
CA VAL A 175 -9.19 -10.32 -3.41
C VAL A 175 -7.81 -10.95 -3.36
N LEU A 176 -7.04 -10.67 -2.31
CA LEU A 176 -5.73 -11.28 -2.12
C LEU A 176 -5.83 -12.82 -2.04
N GLY A 177 -6.78 -13.35 -1.27
CA GLY A 177 -7.00 -14.78 -1.15
C GLY A 177 -7.46 -15.49 -2.42
N ALA A 178 -7.96 -14.72 -3.41
CA ALA A 178 -8.38 -15.20 -4.71
C ALA A 178 -7.32 -14.97 -5.81
N THR A 179 -6.19 -14.35 -5.47
CA THR A 179 -5.10 -14.03 -6.40
C THR A 179 -3.92 -14.99 -6.17
N SER A 180 -3.17 -15.30 -7.23
CA SER A 180 -1.94 -16.09 -7.13
C SER A 180 -0.88 -15.37 -6.29
N GLU A 181 -0.14 -16.11 -5.46
CA GLU A 181 1.00 -15.59 -4.69
C GLU A 181 2.09 -14.99 -5.59
N ASP A 182 2.26 -15.52 -6.79
CA ASP A 182 3.20 -14.98 -7.77
C ASP A 182 2.78 -13.60 -8.28
N THR A 183 1.48 -13.29 -8.24
CA THR A 183 0.92 -12.02 -8.71
C THR A 183 0.77 -11.02 -7.58
N CYS A 184 0.21 -11.42 -6.42
CA CYS A 184 0.02 -10.56 -5.25
C CYS A 184 0.44 -11.30 -3.99
N ARG A 185 1.41 -10.75 -3.27
CA ARG A 185 2.08 -11.47 -2.20
C ARG A 185 1.72 -10.99 -0.80
N TYR A 186 1.48 -9.70 -0.64
CA TYR A 186 1.42 -9.09 0.68
C TYR A 186 0.04 -8.55 1.02
N TYR A 187 -0.34 -8.73 2.27
CA TYR A 187 -1.48 -8.04 2.88
C TYR A 187 -0.98 -6.84 3.66
N GLU A 188 -1.32 -5.65 3.19
CA GLU A 188 -0.95 -4.41 3.87
C GLU A 188 -1.88 -4.17 5.07
N ARG A 189 -1.44 -4.63 6.25
CA ARG A 189 -2.10 -4.32 7.50
C ARG A 189 -1.47 -3.07 8.10
N GLY A 190 -2.24 -1.98 8.18
CA GLY A 190 -1.75 -0.72 8.70
C GLY A 190 -1.30 -0.85 10.17
N LEU A 191 -0.03 -1.11 10.40
CA LEU A 191 0.59 -1.02 11.72
C LEU A 191 1.15 0.40 11.85
N LEU A 192 0.36 1.32 12.40
CA LEU A 192 0.78 2.69 12.62
C LEU A 192 1.65 2.82 13.89
N ALA A 193 1.70 4.02 14.44
CA ALA A 193 2.51 4.32 15.62
C ALA A 193 2.11 3.49 16.85
N PRO A 194 3.01 3.27 17.81
CA PRO A 194 2.68 2.68 19.10
C PRO A 194 1.49 3.40 19.76
N GLY A 195 0.52 2.63 20.25
CA GLY A 195 -0.69 3.15 20.89
C GLY A 195 -1.88 3.35 19.94
N VAL A 196 -1.72 3.10 18.64
CA VAL A 196 -2.84 2.96 17.71
C VAL A 196 -3.31 1.51 17.77
N ASP A 197 -4.56 1.33 18.15
CA ASP A 197 -5.16 0.02 18.32
C ASP A 197 -5.75 -0.48 17.00
N TYR A 198 -5.22 -1.61 16.51
CA TYR A 198 -5.77 -2.36 15.37
C TYR A 198 -6.39 -3.69 15.79
N GLU A 199 -6.50 -3.94 17.09
CA GLU A 199 -7.07 -5.16 17.63
C GLU A 199 -8.52 -4.97 18.05
N THR A 200 -8.97 -3.72 18.16
CA THR A 200 -10.38 -3.40 18.38
C THR A 200 -11.11 -3.37 17.03
N PRO A 201 -12.16 -4.19 16.85
CA PRO A 201 -12.96 -4.14 15.63
C PRO A 201 -13.70 -2.81 15.50
N GLU A 202 -13.96 -2.42 14.25
CA GLU A 202 -14.85 -1.29 13.96
C GLU A 202 -16.22 -1.51 14.62
N PRO A 203 -16.90 -0.46 15.10
CA PRO A 203 -18.15 -0.58 15.86
C PRO A 203 -19.26 -1.37 15.16
N TYR A 204 -19.26 -1.38 13.84
CA TYR A 204 -20.23 -2.12 13.03
C TYR A 204 -19.78 -3.58 12.75
N LEU A 205 -18.69 -4.04 13.34
CA LEU A 205 -18.19 -5.42 13.22
C LEU A 205 -18.26 -6.11 14.56
N LYS A 206 -18.71 -7.36 14.56
CA LYS A 206 -18.76 -8.21 15.77
C LYS A 206 -17.38 -8.80 16.14
N GLU A 207 -16.42 -8.75 15.23
CA GLU A 207 -15.07 -9.27 15.41
C GLU A 207 -14.10 -8.59 14.43
N LEU A 208 -12.83 -8.62 14.76
CA LEU A 208 -11.77 -8.12 13.89
C LEU A 208 -11.73 -8.94 12.60
N CYS A 209 -11.66 -8.26 11.45
CA CYS A 209 -11.69 -8.94 10.15
C CYS A 209 -10.33 -9.58 9.75
N ASP A 210 -9.24 -9.12 10.36
CA ASP A 210 -7.87 -9.51 10.03
C ASP A 210 -6.99 -9.75 11.25
N PRO A 211 -7.43 -10.57 12.24
CA PRO A 211 -6.62 -10.85 13.41
C PRO A 211 -5.31 -11.54 12.99
N LEU A 212 -4.21 -11.09 13.59
CA LEU A 212 -2.92 -11.76 13.42
C LEU A 212 -2.91 -13.07 14.22
N ASP A 213 -2.53 -14.15 13.59
CA ASP A 213 -2.24 -15.40 14.31
C ASP A 213 -0.86 -15.29 15.02
N PRO A 214 -0.52 -16.24 15.93
CA PRO A 214 0.77 -16.24 16.63
C PRO A 214 1.96 -16.24 15.68
N ASP A 215 1.72 -16.66 14.47
CA ASP A 215 2.68 -16.67 13.40
C ASP A 215 2.74 -15.34 12.65
N GLY A 216 1.98 -14.31 13.00
CA GLY A 216 1.91 -13.01 12.33
C GLY A 216 1.24 -13.06 10.96
N CYS A 217 0.40 -14.06 10.71
CA CYS A 217 -0.35 -14.20 9.47
C CYS A 217 -1.81 -13.81 9.67
N VAL A 218 -2.44 -13.33 8.61
CA VAL A 218 -3.88 -13.08 8.55
C VAL A 218 -4.55 -14.20 7.78
N ARG A 219 -5.71 -14.65 8.24
CA ARG A 219 -6.50 -15.68 7.56
C ARG A 219 -7.63 -15.03 6.78
N VAL A 220 -7.81 -15.47 5.54
CA VAL A 220 -8.97 -15.06 4.75
C VAL A 220 -10.24 -15.58 5.42
N PRO A 221 -11.20 -14.71 5.80
CA PRO A 221 -12.47 -15.14 6.38
C PRO A 221 -13.24 -16.08 5.46
N GLN A 222 -13.87 -17.11 6.02
CA GLN A 222 -14.54 -18.18 5.26
C GLN A 222 -16.07 -18.16 5.36
N HIS A 223 -16.65 -17.19 6.05
CA HIS A 223 -18.10 -17.02 6.12
C HIS A 223 -18.66 -16.52 4.77
N PRO A 224 -19.96 -16.73 4.49
CA PRO A 224 -20.60 -16.23 3.28
C PRO A 224 -20.43 -14.72 3.08
N GLY A 225 -20.44 -14.28 1.83
CA GLY A 225 -20.22 -12.88 1.45
C GLY A 225 -18.75 -12.51 1.55
N MET A 226 -18.45 -11.38 2.18
CA MET A 226 -17.08 -10.93 2.44
C MET A 226 -16.44 -11.64 3.64
N GLY A 227 -17.16 -12.54 4.28
CA GLY A 227 -16.69 -13.31 5.41
C GLY A 227 -16.67 -12.56 6.74
N TYR A 228 -17.19 -11.36 6.81
CA TYR A 228 -17.23 -10.53 8.03
C TYR A 228 -18.58 -10.68 8.73
N ARG A 229 -18.56 -10.57 10.06
CA ARG A 229 -19.76 -10.58 10.90
C ARG A 229 -20.14 -9.12 11.23
N ILE A 230 -21.13 -8.62 10.50
CA ILE A 230 -21.65 -7.26 10.70
C ILE A 230 -22.58 -7.22 11.91
N ASP A 231 -22.48 -6.21 12.73
CA ASP A 231 -23.44 -5.88 13.78
C ASP A 231 -24.58 -5.04 13.21
N TRP A 232 -25.62 -5.73 12.75
CA TRP A 232 -26.77 -5.09 12.12
C TRP A 232 -27.57 -4.23 13.10
N ASP A 233 -27.59 -4.57 14.39
CA ASP A 233 -28.26 -3.77 15.41
C ASP A 233 -27.59 -2.40 15.52
N TYR A 234 -26.23 -2.39 15.57
CA TYR A 234 -25.45 -1.15 15.52
C TYR A 234 -25.72 -0.34 14.24
N VAL A 235 -25.71 -1.02 13.07
CA VAL A 235 -25.97 -0.36 11.79
C VAL A 235 -27.35 0.27 11.75
N ASP A 236 -28.39 -0.43 12.24
CA ASP A 236 -29.77 0.08 12.24
C ASP A 236 -29.94 1.25 13.21
N GLU A 237 -29.28 1.23 14.37
CA GLU A 237 -29.28 2.33 15.34
C GLU A 237 -28.60 3.61 14.80
N HIS A 238 -27.65 3.46 13.87
CA HIS A 238 -26.87 4.58 13.31
C HIS A 238 -27.24 4.92 11.86
N ARG A 239 -28.39 4.46 11.39
CA ARG A 239 -28.88 4.84 10.05
C ARG A 239 -29.15 6.35 10.00
N ILE A 240 -28.69 6.96 8.93
CA ILE A 240 -29.04 8.34 8.58
C ILE A 240 -30.32 8.25 7.74
N ASP A 241 -31.41 8.87 8.20
CA ASP A 241 -32.61 8.97 7.41
C ASP A 241 -32.35 9.82 6.16
N GLU A 242 -32.80 9.36 5.00
CA GLU A 242 -32.61 10.06 3.70
C GLU A 242 -33.18 11.49 3.70
N ASP A 243 -34.12 11.79 4.63
CA ASP A 243 -34.74 13.13 4.79
C ASP A 243 -33.92 14.07 5.70
N SER A 244 -32.84 13.62 6.32
CA SER A 244 -31.93 14.43 7.15
C SER A 244 -30.78 15.00 6.33
N ASP A 245 -31.09 15.71 5.21
CA ASP A 245 -30.09 16.49 4.48
C ASP A 245 -29.64 17.68 5.37
N PRO A 246 -28.42 17.76 5.84
CA PRO A 246 -27.94 18.95 6.51
C PRO A 246 -27.71 20.03 5.46
N SER A 247 -28.71 20.91 5.30
CA SER A 247 -28.66 22.16 4.54
C SER A 247 -27.46 23.05 4.94
#